data_9ea1be8b0afef06e187dfd82f8decec5
#
_entry.id   9ea1be8b0afef06e187dfd82f8decec5
#
_cell.length_a   1.000
_cell.length_b   1.000
_cell.length_c   1.000
_cell.angle_alpha   90.00
_cell.angle_beta   90.00
_cell.angle_gamma   90.00
#
_symmetry.space_group_name_H-M   'P 1'
#
loop_
_entity.id
_entity.type
_entity.pdbx_description
1 polymer ?
#
loop_
_entity_poly.entity_id
_entity_poly.type
_entity_poly.pdbx_seq_one_letter_code
_entity_poly.pdbx_strand_id
1 'polypeptide(L)'
;MARLLLVDDDKAGLDLRKLILEREGHQISAASDPTRARELFAEFHPACVVMDLRLPEPADGLSLIRDFRSASSSVRIIALCGWPPDIEGAPESQMVDVVLPKPTRTAVLISALS
;
A
#
# COMPACT_ATOMS: atom_id res chain seq x y z
N MET A 1 3.28 7.74 15.20
CA MET A 1 2.88 6.32 15.23
C MET A 1 1.55 6.14 14.53
N ALA A 2 1.47 5.20 13.62
CA ALA A 2 0.26 4.96 12.84
C ALA A 2 0.03 3.46 12.64
N ARG A 3 -1.21 3.11 12.28
CA ARG A 3 -1.57 1.74 11.91
C ARG A 3 -1.44 1.65 10.39
N LEU A 4 -0.51 0.84 9.92
CA LEU A 4 -0.19 0.72 8.50
C LEU A 4 -0.49 -0.69 7.99
N LEU A 5 -1.11 -0.79 6.84
CA LEU A 5 -1.26 -2.04 6.10
C LEU A 5 -0.28 -2.03 4.93
N LEU A 6 0.60 -3.02 4.89
CA LEU A 6 1.53 -3.21 3.77
C LEU A 6 1.02 -4.33 2.88
N VAL A 7 1.03 -4.10 1.57
CA VAL A 7 0.60 -5.11 0.58
C VAL A 7 1.66 -5.23 -0.51
N ASP A 8 2.25 -6.41 -0.64
CA ASP A 8 3.26 -6.70 -1.66
C ASP A 8 3.36 -8.21 -1.83
N ASP A 9 3.42 -8.70 -3.06
CA ASP A 9 3.53 -10.13 -3.33
C ASP A 9 4.96 -10.67 -3.15
N ASP A 10 5.95 -9.79 -3.00
CA ASP A 10 7.31 -10.16 -2.62
C ASP A 10 7.42 -10.27 -1.10
N LYS A 11 7.27 -11.51 -0.58
CA LYS A 11 7.24 -11.74 0.86
C LYS A 11 8.52 -11.30 1.58
N ALA A 12 9.67 -11.52 0.98
CA ALA A 12 10.94 -11.16 1.61
C ALA A 12 11.06 -9.64 1.76
N GLY A 13 10.73 -8.89 0.73
CA GLY A 13 10.71 -7.44 0.78
C GLY A 13 9.65 -6.90 1.73
N LEU A 14 8.49 -7.56 1.76
CA LEU A 14 7.40 -7.20 2.67
C LEU A 14 7.81 -7.36 4.13
N ASP A 15 8.44 -8.49 4.49
CA ASP A 15 8.90 -8.77 5.84
C ASP A 15 9.96 -7.75 6.29
N LEU A 16 10.89 -7.41 5.41
CA LEU A 16 11.92 -6.43 5.70
C LEU A 16 11.32 -5.03 5.94
N ARG A 17 10.41 -4.62 5.06
CA ARG A 17 9.75 -3.32 5.18
C ARG A 17 8.93 -3.23 6.47
N LYS A 18 8.24 -4.32 6.82
CA LYS A 18 7.49 -4.40 8.07
C LYS A 18 8.41 -4.16 9.26
N LEU A 19 9.56 -4.85 9.30
CA LEU A 19 10.52 -4.72 10.39
C LEU A 19 11.02 -3.28 10.52
N ILE A 20 11.37 -2.64 9.40
CA ILE A 20 11.89 -1.29 9.40
C ILE A 20 10.85 -0.30 9.92
N LEU A 21 9.61 -0.41 9.45
CA LEU A 21 8.54 0.52 9.85
C LEU A 21 8.09 0.29 11.29
N GLU A 22 8.14 -0.95 11.78
CA GLU A 22 7.88 -1.23 13.20
C GLU A 22 8.91 -0.53 14.09
N ARG A 23 10.17 -0.48 13.67
CA ARG A 23 11.22 0.24 14.39
C ARG A 23 10.99 1.75 14.42
N GLU A 24 10.25 2.27 13.45
CA GLU A 24 9.84 3.69 13.42
C GLU A 24 8.63 3.97 14.31
N GLY A 25 8.13 2.97 15.01
CA GLY A 25 7.04 3.13 15.97
C GLY A 25 5.65 2.88 15.42
N HIS A 26 5.53 2.35 14.20
CA HIS A 26 4.23 2.07 13.59
C HIS A 26 3.75 0.66 13.96
N GLN A 27 2.42 0.48 14.01
CA GLN A 27 1.80 -0.83 14.08
C GLN A 27 1.54 -1.30 12.66
N ILE A 28 2.03 -2.50 12.31
CA ILE A 28 2.02 -2.97 10.93
C ILE A 28 1.23 -4.27 10.82
N SER A 29 0.32 -4.33 9.84
CA SER A 29 -0.21 -5.57 9.29
C SER A 29 0.30 -5.71 7.87
N ALA A 30 0.57 -6.94 7.43
CA ALA A 30 1.14 -7.18 6.12
C ALA A 30 0.40 -8.31 5.42
N ALA A 31 0.13 -8.11 4.12
CA ALA A 31 -0.54 -9.09 3.28
C ALA A 31 0.26 -9.28 1.99
N SER A 32 0.36 -10.53 1.53
CA SER A 32 1.07 -10.85 0.29
C SER A 32 0.14 -11.13 -0.89
N ASP A 33 -1.17 -11.00 -0.70
CA ASP A 33 -2.15 -11.17 -1.76
C ASP A 33 -3.38 -10.28 -1.52
N PRO A 34 -4.18 -10.02 -2.56
CA PRO A 34 -5.34 -9.14 -2.45
C PRO A 34 -6.41 -9.60 -1.48
N THR A 35 -6.65 -10.91 -1.42
CA THR A 35 -7.70 -11.47 -0.53
C THR A 35 -7.36 -11.17 0.93
N ARG A 36 -6.13 -11.47 1.33
CA ARG A 36 -5.68 -11.21 2.70
C ARG A 36 -5.63 -9.71 3.00
N ALA A 37 -5.26 -8.91 2.00
CA ALA A 37 -5.25 -7.46 2.14
C ALA A 37 -6.64 -6.91 2.48
N ARG A 38 -7.69 -7.41 1.81
CA ARG A 38 -9.06 -6.99 2.09
C ARG A 38 -9.50 -7.39 3.49
N GLU A 39 -9.16 -8.62 3.91
CA GLU A 39 -9.46 -9.10 5.26
C GLU A 39 -8.81 -8.22 6.33
N LEU A 40 -7.51 -7.97 6.17
CA LEU A 40 -6.77 -7.15 7.13
C LEU A 40 -7.24 -5.70 7.15
N PHE A 41 -7.61 -5.15 6.01
CA PHE A 41 -8.14 -3.80 5.95
C PHE A 41 -9.39 -3.67 6.84
N ALA A 42 -10.29 -4.66 6.74
CA ALA A 42 -11.53 -4.66 7.51
C ALA A 42 -11.28 -4.89 9.01
N GLU A 43 -10.33 -5.76 9.36
CA GLU A 43 -10.04 -6.13 10.75
C GLU A 43 -9.16 -5.11 11.47
N PHE A 44 -8.15 -4.62 10.78
CA PHE A 44 -7.09 -3.81 11.37
C PHE A 44 -7.42 -2.31 11.39
N HIS A 45 -8.29 -1.86 10.51
CA HIS A 45 -8.65 -0.44 10.35
C HIS A 45 -7.39 0.44 10.20
N PRO A 46 -6.59 0.26 9.14
CA PRO A 46 -5.35 1.03 8.98
C PRO A 46 -5.65 2.50 8.72
N ALA A 47 -4.78 3.37 9.21
CA ALA A 47 -4.81 4.79 8.88
C ALA A 47 -4.16 5.03 7.51
N CYS A 48 -3.24 4.14 7.12
CA CYS A 48 -2.52 4.24 5.85
C CYS A 48 -2.28 2.85 5.26
N VAL A 49 -2.35 2.77 3.94
CA VAL A 49 -1.99 1.57 3.18
C VAL A 49 -0.81 1.90 2.29
N VAL A 50 0.21 1.06 2.32
CA VAL A 50 1.34 1.11 1.38
C VAL A 50 1.26 -0.16 0.55
N MET A 51 1.03 -0.02 -0.74
CA MET A 51 0.74 -1.17 -1.58
C MET A 51 1.42 -1.11 -2.94
N ASP A 52 1.83 -2.28 -3.43
CA ASP A 52 2.25 -2.47 -4.80
C ASP A 52 1.00 -2.54 -5.70
N LEU A 53 1.13 -2.09 -6.95
CA LEU A 53 0.03 -2.22 -7.91
C LEU A 53 -0.03 -3.62 -8.51
N ARG A 54 1.11 -4.22 -8.81
CA ARG A 54 1.15 -5.56 -9.43
C ARG A 54 1.07 -6.64 -8.36
N LEU A 55 -0.15 -7.21 -8.19
CA LEU A 55 -0.47 -8.17 -7.13
C LEU A 55 -1.20 -9.43 -7.65
N PRO A 56 -0.66 -10.19 -8.64
CA PRO A 56 0.53 -9.93 -9.46
C PRO A 56 0.32 -9.00 -10.66
N GLU A 57 -0.93 -8.75 -11.06
CA GLU A 57 -1.25 -7.90 -12.20
C GLU A 57 -1.64 -6.50 -11.76
N PRO A 58 -1.45 -5.46 -12.60
CA PRO A 58 -1.85 -4.10 -12.26
C PRO A 58 -3.33 -3.98 -11.90
N ALA A 59 -4.19 -4.75 -12.58
CA ALA A 59 -5.63 -4.75 -12.29
C ALA A 59 -5.95 -5.15 -10.86
N ASP A 60 -5.13 -6.02 -10.26
CA ASP A 60 -5.34 -6.45 -8.87
C ASP A 60 -5.12 -5.30 -7.89
N GLY A 61 -4.04 -4.53 -8.09
CA GLY A 61 -3.77 -3.35 -7.27
C GLY A 61 -4.82 -2.26 -7.45
N LEU A 62 -5.22 -2.00 -8.70
CA LEU A 62 -6.26 -1.00 -8.97
C LEU A 62 -7.59 -1.39 -8.33
N SER A 63 -7.93 -2.67 -8.36
CA SER A 63 -9.15 -3.17 -7.70
C SER A 63 -9.10 -2.96 -6.18
N LEU A 64 -7.95 -3.22 -5.56
CA LEU A 64 -7.77 -2.96 -4.13
C LEU A 64 -7.93 -1.48 -3.80
N ILE A 65 -7.35 -0.60 -4.60
CA ILE A 65 -7.49 0.85 -4.40
C ILE A 65 -8.96 1.25 -4.37
N ARG A 66 -9.75 0.77 -5.34
CA ARG A 66 -11.19 1.06 -5.40
C ARG A 66 -11.90 0.57 -4.14
N ASP A 67 -11.59 -0.66 -3.71
CA ASP A 67 -12.25 -1.26 -2.55
C ASP A 67 -11.88 -0.51 -1.27
N PHE A 68 -10.61 -0.17 -1.08
CA PHE A 68 -10.17 0.57 0.10
C PHE A 68 -10.79 1.97 0.15
N ARG A 69 -10.79 2.68 -0.97
CA ARG A 69 -11.37 4.03 -1.02
C ARG A 69 -12.88 4.01 -0.83
N SER A 70 -13.54 2.99 -1.34
CA SER A 70 -14.99 2.79 -1.14
C SER A 70 -15.32 2.52 0.33
N ALA A 71 -14.44 1.79 1.03
CA ALA A 71 -14.62 1.46 2.44
C ALA A 71 -14.23 2.62 3.36
N SER A 72 -13.32 3.48 2.94
CA SER A 72 -12.84 4.60 3.78
C SER A 72 -12.43 5.79 2.92
N SER A 73 -13.09 6.91 3.11
CA SER A 73 -12.73 8.16 2.43
C SER A 73 -11.49 8.81 3.05
N SER A 74 -11.14 8.44 4.28
CA SER A 74 -10.07 9.10 5.04
C SER A 74 -8.76 8.31 5.07
N VAL A 75 -8.74 7.03 4.67
CA VAL A 75 -7.51 6.24 4.66
C VAL A 75 -6.51 6.85 3.67
N ARG A 76 -5.25 6.95 4.09
CA ARG A 76 -4.19 7.40 3.19
C ARG A 76 -3.69 6.22 2.38
N ILE A 77 -3.66 6.35 1.06
CA ILE A 77 -3.20 5.28 0.17
C ILE A 77 -1.94 5.73 -0.54
N ILE A 78 -0.86 4.99 -0.34
CA ILE A 78 0.42 5.18 -1.01
C ILE A 78 0.63 3.98 -1.94
N ALA A 79 0.64 4.23 -3.25
CA ALA A 79 0.86 3.19 -4.24
C ALA A 79 2.32 3.19 -4.69
N LEU A 80 2.93 2.01 -4.73
CA LEU A 80 4.29 1.82 -5.24
C LEU A 80 4.19 1.31 -6.68
N CYS A 81 4.79 2.03 -7.61
CA CYS A 81 4.62 1.77 -9.04
C CYS A 81 5.96 1.69 -9.75
N GLY A 82 6.27 0.54 -10.38
CA GLY A 82 7.48 0.36 -11.17
C GLY A 82 7.30 0.74 -12.64
N TRP A 83 6.06 0.88 -13.09
CA TRP A 83 5.72 1.22 -14.47
C TRP A 83 4.59 2.24 -14.46
N PRO A 84 4.87 3.55 -14.62
CA PRO A 84 3.85 4.59 -14.51
C PRO A 84 2.58 4.37 -15.32
N PRO A 85 2.63 3.81 -16.56
CA PRO A 85 1.38 3.54 -17.30
C PRO A 85 0.41 2.59 -16.60
N ASP A 86 0.84 1.82 -15.59
CA ASP A 86 -0.06 0.96 -14.83
C ASP A 86 -1.17 1.75 -14.11
N ILE A 87 -0.92 3.00 -13.79
CA ILE A 87 -1.88 3.84 -13.05
C ILE A 87 -2.21 5.15 -13.76
N GLU A 88 -1.31 5.68 -14.58
CA GLU A 88 -1.57 6.91 -15.33
C GLU A 88 -2.79 6.74 -16.23
N GLY A 89 -3.70 7.69 -16.18
CA GLY A 89 -4.92 7.65 -16.97
C GLY A 89 -6.02 6.76 -16.42
N ALA A 90 -5.73 5.95 -15.39
CA ALA A 90 -6.74 5.14 -14.72
C ALA A 90 -7.53 6.01 -13.73
N PRO A 91 -8.85 5.75 -13.54
CA PRO A 91 -9.63 6.48 -12.53
C PRO A 91 -9.04 6.35 -11.13
N GLU A 92 -8.40 5.23 -10.83
CA GLU A 92 -7.78 4.95 -9.53
C GLU A 92 -6.63 5.91 -9.21
N SER A 93 -6.03 6.55 -10.20
CA SER A 93 -5.00 7.56 -9.97
C SER A 93 -5.51 8.73 -9.12
N GLN A 94 -6.82 9.00 -9.18
CA GLN A 94 -7.45 10.06 -8.38
C GLN A 94 -7.83 9.57 -6.98
N MET A 95 -7.72 8.29 -6.72
CA MET A 95 -8.14 7.67 -5.44
C MET A 95 -6.98 7.49 -4.48
N VAL A 96 -5.74 7.55 -4.97
CA VAL A 96 -4.55 7.44 -4.14
C VAL A 96 -4.04 8.82 -3.74
N ASP A 97 -3.37 8.88 -2.60
CA ASP A 97 -2.80 10.14 -2.10
C ASP A 97 -1.40 10.38 -2.65
N VAL A 98 -0.63 9.31 -2.83
CA VAL A 98 0.76 9.40 -3.30
C VAL A 98 1.07 8.19 -4.18
N VAL A 99 1.80 8.42 -5.27
CA VAL A 99 2.40 7.35 -6.07
C VAL A 99 3.91 7.51 -5.97
N LEU A 100 4.61 6.46 -5.52
CA LEU A 100 6.06 6.45 -5.41
C LEU A 100 6.65 5.46 -6.40
N PRO A 101 7.80 5.80 -7.00
CA PRO A 101 8.45 4.89 -7.96
C PRO A 101 9.08 3.69 -7.26
N LYS A 102 9.12 2.56 -7.93
CA LYS A 102 9.87 1.38 -7.48
C LYS A 102 11.20 1.30 -8.24
N PRO A 103 12.28 0.90 -7.59
CA PRO A 103 12.38 0.61 -6.16
C PRO A 103 12.28 1.88 -5.32
N THR A 104 11.63 1.78 -4.17
CA THR A 104 11.41 2.92 -3.28
C THR A 104 12.40 2.87 -2.13
N ARG A 105 13.17 3.93 -1.95
CA ARG A 105 14.09 4.04 -0.80
C ARG A 105 13.29 4.15 0.48
N THR A 106 13.76 3.49 1.53
CA THR A 106 13.10 3.51 2.84
C THR A 106 12.89 4.95 3.35
N ALA A 107 13.88 5.82 3.19
CA ALA A 107 13.77 7.22 3.64
C ALA A 107 12.64 7.97 2.93
N VAL A 108 12.45 7.70 1.63
CA VAL A 108 11.36 8.32 0.85
C VAL A 108 10.01 7.82 1.35
N LEU A 109 9.90 6.52 1.62
CA LEU A 109 8.68 5.94 2.14
C LEU A 109 8.33 6.50 3.52
N ILE A 110 9.30 6.55 4.42
CA ILE A 110 9.10 7.11 5.77
C ILE A 110 8.62 8.57 5.67
N SER A 111 9.23 9.34 4.79
CA SER A 111 8.84 10.74 4.56
C SER A 111 7.40 10.85 4.08
N ALA A 112 6.96 9.93 3.20
CA ALA A 112 5.60 9.94 2.67
C ALA A 112 4.54 9.58 3.73
N LEU A 113 4.95 8.94 4.82
CA LEU A 113 4.05 8.58 5.92
C LEU A 113 3.79 9.74 6.89
N SER A 114 4.54 10.79 6.78
CA SER A 114 4.45 11.95 7.69
C SER A 114 3.30 12.88 7.35
#